data_64c9f4c00c0ea63b05602666057bf39a
#
_entry.id   64c9f4c00c0ea63b05602666057bf39a
#
_cell.length_a   1.000
_cell.length_b   1.000
_cell.length_c   1.000
_cell.angle_alpha   90.00
_cell.angle_beta   90.00
_cell.angle_gamma   90.00
#
_symmetry.space_group_name_H-M   'P 1'
#
loop_
_entity.id
_entity.type
_entity.pdbx_description
1 polymer ?
#
loop_
_entity_poly.entity_id
_entity_poly.type
_entity_poly.pdbx_seq_one_letter_code
_entity_poly.pdbx_strand_id
1 'polypeptide(L)'
;MEPPWISKATFTPPNINYNLVPNGAHAENYWNPPGVHPSLGDYLWMEAGTDFGVNGLAVTALPVKTLTQNTHGHLSYQLDLAGKSWKAYSGKTWPANTCPLTQWGVPQVFFKDVTDDASPTSPVCIRHVRPLSELAGELAKGTAPDYNFIVPSLCDDMHKACGGTNPIVDGDNWLKANVPAILNSTQYRAGGALFIVWDEAAKGDGPIGMIVMSPFAKQEYENKIHYTHGSLLRTVEEIFNVPLLNDAAKETDLSDLFTVFP
;
A
#
# COMPACT_ATOMS: atom_id res chain seq x y z
N MET A 1 19.42 0.99 -14.60
CA MET A 1 19.13 2.39 -15.07
C MET A 1 18.34 3.08 -13.98
N GLU A 2 18.50 4.37 -13.74
CA GLU A 2 17.73 5.07 -12.69
C GLU A 2 16.27 5.21 -13.13
N PRO A 3 15.28 4.76 -12.33
CA PRO A 3 13.87 4.88 -12.71
C PRO A 3 13.43 6.33 -12.92
N PRO A 4 12.53 6.62 -13.85
CA PRO A 4 12.14 7.99 -14.23
C PRO A 4 11.47 8.76 -13.08
N TRP A 5 10.83 8.08 -12.13
CA TRP A 5 10.23 8.67 -10.93
C TRP A 5 11.27 9.05 -9.87
N ILE A 6 12.50 8.48 -9.91
CA ILE A 6 13.63 8.90 -9.07
C ILE A 6 14.41 10.04 -9.71
N SER A 7 14.61 10.01 -11.03
CA SER A 7 15.41 11.01 -11.74
C SER A 7 14.88 12.45 -11.62
N LYS A 8 13.63 12.63 -11.22
CA LYS A 8 13.02 13.93 -10.93
C LYS A 8 13.24 14.41 -9.49
N ALA A 9 13.76 13.56 -8.62
CA ALA A 9 14.05 13.93 -7.24
C ALA A 9 15.29 14.82 -7.14
N THR A 10 15.26 15.77 -6.23
CA THR A 10 16.43 16.62 -5.92
C THR A 10 17.52 15.86 -5.14
N PHE A 11 17.25 14.63 -4.78
CA PHE A 11 18.14 13.73 -4.05
C PHE A 11 17.91 12.29 -4.53
N THR A 12 18.99 11.59 -4.82
CA THR A 12 18.96 10.18 -5.22
C THR A 12 18.94 9.30 -3.97
N PRO A 13 17.85 8.57 -3.67
CA PRO A 13 17.72 7.72 -2.48
C PRO A 13 18.60 6.46 -2.63
N PRO A 14 19.70 6.32 -1.85
CA PRO A 14 20.70 5.28 -2.12
C PRO A 14 20.18 3.87 -1.86
N ASN A 15 19.35 3.66 -0.84
CA ASN A 15 18.82 2.33 -0.57
C ASN A 15 17.82 1.88 -1.66
N ILE A 16 16.95 2.76 -2.13
CA ILE A 16 16.04 2.44 -3.25
C ILE A 16 16.86 2.11 -4.49
N ASN A 17 17.78 2.98 -4.91
CA ASN A 17 18.50 2.84 -6.18
C ASN A 17 19.51 1.70 -6.21
N TYR A 18 20.24 1.50 -5.12
CA TYR A 18 21.37 0.56 -5.12
C TYR A 18 21.07 -0.75 -4.40
N ASN A 19 19.90 -0.85 -3.77
CA ASN A 19 19.53 -2.05 -3.03
C ASN A 19 18.15 -2.60 -3.43
N LEU A 20 17.06 -1.79 -3.40
CA LEU A 20 15.73 -2.31 -3.66
C LEU A 20 15.49 -2.55 -5.15
N VAL A 21 15.75 -1.57 -6.00
CA VAL A 21 15.56 -1.68 -7.46
C VAL A 21 16.38 -2.81 -8.07
N PRO A 22 17.71 -2.98 -7.80
CA PRO A 22 18.48 -4.08 -8.38
C PRO A 22 18.07 -5.47 -7.89
N ASN A 23 17.49 -5.58 -6.69
CA ASN A 23 17.07 -6.87 -6.12
C ASN A 23 15.60 -7.19 -6.32
N GLY A 24 14.91 -6.47 -7.21
CA GLY A 24 13.51 -6.67 -7.54
C GLY A 24 13.21 -6.39 -9.00
N ALA A 25 11.91 -6.34 -9.30
CA ALA A 25 11.40 -5.81 -10.56
C ALA A 25 10.73 -4.45 -10.31
N HIS A 26 10.74 -3.56 -11.29
CA HIS A 26 10.03 -2.28 -11.16
C HIS A 26 9.31 -1.87 -12.44
N ALA A 27 8.22 -1.13 -12.29
CA ALA A 27 7.49 -0.55 -13.39
C ALA A 27 7.91 0.91 -13.61
N GLU A 28 8.41 1.24 -14.80
CA GLU A 28 8.75 2.62 -15.17
C GLU A 28 7.53 3.48 -15.52
N ASN A 29 6.40 2.84 -15.79
CA ASN A 29 5.17 3.48 -16.27
C ASN A 29 3.98 3.13 -15.36
N TYR A 30 4.17 3.23 -14.05
CA TYR A 30 3.13 3.06 -13.05
C TYR A 30 2.59 4.43 -12.62
N TRP A 31 1.26 4.58 -12.58
CA TRP A 31 0.57 5.85 -12.38
C TRP A 31 -0.47 5.75 -11.27
N ASN A 32 -0.73 6.86 -10.57
CA ASN A 32 -1.99 6.99 -9.86
C ASN A 32 -3.16 6.97 -10.86
N PRO A 33 -4.39 6.60 -10.46
CA PRO A 33 -5.54 6.65 -11.36
C PRO A 33 -5.74 8.06 -11.91
N PRO A 34 -6.07 8.22 -13.21
CA PRO A 34 -6.08 9.53 -13.87
C PRO A 34 -6.95 10.57 -13.16
N GLY A 35 -6.36 11.71 -12.78
CA GLY A 35 -7.05 12.81 -12.12
C GLY A 35 -7.48 12.55 -10.69
N VAL A 36 -7.06 11.45 -10.08
CA VAL A 36 -7.35 11.13 -8.67
C VAL A 36 -6.32 11.80 -7.77
N HIS A 37 -6.74 12.85 -7.08
CA HIS A 37 -5.96 13.64 -6.12
C HIS A 37 -6.91 14.29 -5.10
N PRO A 38 -6.47 14.55 -3.85
CA PRO A 38 -5.26 14.04 -3.19
C PRO A 38 -5.46 12.61 -2.68
N SER A 39 -4.42 12.06 -2.13
CA SER A 39 -4.17 10.68 -1.70
C SER A 39 -5.35 9.77 -1.30
N LEU A 40 -6.45 10.28 -0.73
CA LEU A 40 -7.54 9.42 -0.25
C LEU A 40 -8.14 8.56 -1.36
N GLY A 41 -8.36 9.15 -2.54
CA GLY A 41 -8.89 8.44 -3.70
C GLY A 41 -7.97 7.31 -4.13
N ASP A 42 -6.66 7.55 -4.12
CA ASP A 42 -5.62 6.58 -4.49
C ASP A 42 -5.60 5.38 -3.53
N TYR A 43 -5.70 5.63 -2.23
CA TYR A 43 -5.82 4.56 -1.24
C TYR A 43 -7.10 3.73 -1.42
N LEU A 44 -8.22 4.37 -1.72
CA LEU A 44 -9.48 3.66 -2.01
C LEU A 44 -9.39 2.83 -3.30
N TRP A 45 -8.68 3.31 -4.32
CA TRP A 45 -8.39 2.51 -5.50
C TRP A 45 -7.59 1.24 -5.18
N MET A 46 -6.60 1.31 -4.31
CA MET A 46 -5.83 0.13 -3.88
C MET A 46 -6.65 -0.88 -3.06
N GLU A 47 -7.76 -0.45 -2.46
CA GLU A 47 -8.62 -1.32 -1.65
C GLU A 47 -9.88 -1.78 -2.41
N ALA A 48 -10.38 -0.97 -3.36
CA ALA A 48 -11.69 -1.24 -3.96
C ALA A 48 -11.76 -1.03 -5.49
N GLY A 49 -10.71 -0.53 -6.14
CA GLY A 49 -10.71 -0.25 -7.59
C GLY A 49 -11.62 0.92 -7.98
N THR A 50 -11.89 1.83 -7.06
CA THR A 50 -12.67 3.06 -7.27
C THR A 50 -12.43 4.04 -6.12
N ASP A 51 -12.58 5.33 -6.38
CA ASP A 51 -12.49 6.40 -5.36
C ASP A 51 -13.83 6.72 -4.69
N PHE A 52 -14.93 6.04 -5.08
CA PHE A 52 -16.29 6.30 -4.60
C PHE A 52 -16.73 7.78 -4.72
N GLY A 53 -16.14 8.53 -5.64
CA GLY A 53 -16.45 9.94 -5.83
C GLY A 53 -15.86 10.88 -4.77
N VAL A 54 -14.90 10.43 -3.96
CA VAL A 54 -14.21 11.28 -2.97
C VAL A 54 -13.01 12.02 -3.55
N ASN A 55 -12.77 11.91 -4.84
CA ASN A 55 -11.72 12.66 -5.54
C ASN A 55 -11.81 14.16 -5.24
N GLY A 56 -10.67 14.80 -5.02
CA GLY A 56 -10.59 16.22 -4.65
C GLY A 56 -10.78 16.49 -3.14
N LEU A 57 -11.07 15.45 -2.32
CA LEU A 57 -11.21 15.61 -0.88
C LEU A 57 -9.90 15.24 -0.17
N ALA A 58 -9.31 16.18 0.55
CA ALA A 58 -8.22 15.87 1.46
C ALA A 58 -8.70 14.98 2.60
N VAL A 59 -7.94 13.94 2.94
CA VAL A 59 -8.25 12.97 4.03
C VAL A 59 -8.58 13.65 5.36
N THR A 60 -8.01 14.82 5.60
CA THR A 60 -8.21 15.62 6.82
C THR A 60 -9.43 16.53 6.74
N ALA A 61 -10.08 16.64 5.58
CA ALA A 61 -11.13 17.64 5.36
C ALA A 61 -12.47 17.28 5.99
N LEU A 62 -12.77 15.98 6.12
CA LEU A 62 -14.06 15.49 6.63
C LEU A 62 -13.87 14.36 7.64
N PRO A 63 -14.81 14.23 8.62
CA PRO A 63 -14.84 13.06 9.48
C PRO A 63 -15.01 11.78 8.68
N VAL A 64 -14.34 10.69 9.06
CA VAL A 64 -14.46 9.35 8.42
C VAL A 64 -15.94 8.97 8.23
N LYS A 65 -16.80 9.26 9.19
CA LYS A 65 -18.23 8.95 9.13
C LYS A 65 -18.94 9.50 7.88
N THR A 66 -18.53 10.67 7.38
CA THR A 66 -19.13 11.26 6.17
C THR A 66 -18.61 10.64 4.88
N LEU A 67 -17.51 9.91 4.95
CA LEU A 67 -16.85 9.24 3.84
C LEU A 67 -17.02 7.72 3.89
N THR A 68 -17.70 7.19 4.93
CA THR A 68 -17.91 5.76 5.12
C THR A 68 -18.72 5.17 3.97
N GLN A 69 -18.17 4.14 3.35
CA GLN A 69 -18.78 3.40 2.25
C GLN A 69 -19.61 2.23 2.80
N ASN A 70 -20.88 2.14 2.37
CA ASN A 70 -21.78 1.04 2.72
C ASN A 70 -21.79 0.00 1.60
N THR A 71 -20.66 -0.66 1.39
CA THR A 71 -20.47 -1.69 0.37
C THR A 71 -19.57 -2.78 0.91
N HIS A 72 -19.70 -3.99 0.37
CA HIS A 72 -18.78 -5.11 0.54
C HIS A 72 -17.84 -5.29 -0.67
N GLY A 73 -17.86 -4.34 -1.60
CA GLY A 73 -17.00 -4.32 -2.78
C GLY A 73 -15.61 -3.74 -2.47
N HIS A 74 -14.89 -4.39 -1.55
CA HIS A 74 -13.51 -4.04 -1.20
C HIS A 74 -12.69 -5.27 -0.82
N LEU A 75 -11.37 -5.18 -0.98
CA LEU A 75 -10.43 -6.30 -0.90
C LEU A 75 -10.49 -7.01 0.47
N SER A 76 -10.41 -6.27 1.57
CA SER A 76 -10.39 -6.86 2.90
C SER A 76 -11.65 -7.69 3.21
N TYR A 77 -12.83 -7.30 2.71
CA TYR A 77 -14.03 -8.13 2.80
C TYR A 77 -13.92 -9.41 1.95
N GLN A 78 -13.39 -9.31 0.73
CA GLN A 78 -13.20 -10.49 -0.13
C GLN A 78 -12.19 -11.47 0.47
N LEU A 79 -11.14 -10.95 1.10
CA LEU A 79 -10.16 -11.78 1.83
C LEU A 79 -10.82 -12.52 3.00
N ASP A 80 -11.65 -11.86 3.81
CA ASP A 80 -12.40 -12.49 4.89
C ASP A 80 -13.30 -13.62 4.37
N LEU A 81 -14.02 -13.40 3.24
CA LEU A 81 -14.84 -14.44 2.61
C LEU A 81 -14.01 -15.62 2.11
N ALA A 82 -12.80 -15.38 1.65
CA ALA A 82 -11.86 -16.41 1.20
C ALA A 82 -11.10 -17.10 2.36
N GLY A 83 -11.39 -16.72 3.61
CA GLY A 83 -10.69 -17.24 4.80
C GLY A 83 -9.23 -16.81 4.88
N LYS A 84 -8.88 -15.69 4.25
CA LYS A 84 -7.54 -15.10 4.28
C LYS A 84 -7.45 -14.07 5.39
N SER A 85 -6.38 -14.12 6.15
CA SER A 85 -6.12 -13.13 7.21
C SER A 85 -5.52 -11.85 6.62
N TRP A 86 -5.94 -10.70 7.17
CA TRP A 86 -5.42 -9.41 6.76
C TRP A 86 -5.22 -8.45 7.92
N LYS A 87 -4.30 -7.50 7.78
CA LYS A 87 -4.13 -6.33 8.65
C LYS A 87 -3.66 -5.11 7.87
N ALA A 88 -4.07 -3.96 8.36
CA ALA A 88 -3.48 -2.68 8.00
C ALA A 88 -2.63 -2.16 9.16
N TYR A 89 -1.37 -1.83 8.90
CA TYR A 89 -0.44 -1.31 9.88
C TYR A 89 -0.16 0.17 9.59
N SER A 90 -0.35 1.02 10.59
CA SER A 90 -0.10 2.45 10.45
C SER A 90 1.01 2.93 11.40
N GLY A 91 1.91 3.76 10.88
CA GLY A 91 2.94 4.45 11.64
C GLY A 91 2.42 5.60 12.50
N LYS A 92 1.13 5.92 12.41
CA LYS A 92 0.46 6.89 13.27
C LYS A 92 0.14 6.28 14.64
N THR A 93 0.04 7.11 15.66
CA THR A 93 -0.33 6.68 17.01
C THR A 93 -1.77 7.07 17.31
N TRP A 94 -2.49 6.23 18.04
CA TRP A 94 -3.84 6.48 18.56
C TRP A 94 -4.06 5.76 19.90
N PRO A 95 -5.15 6.07 20.64
CA PRO A 95 -5.42 5.38 21.89
C PRO A 95 -5.55 3.87 21.72
N ALA A 96 -4.90 3.11 22.58
CA ALA A 96 -4.96 1.64 22.56
C ALA A 96 -6.41 1.14 22.64
N ASN A 97 -6.68 0.02 21.97
CA ASN A 97 -8.01 -0.62 21.93
C ASN A 97 -9.13 0.27 21.36
N THR A 98 -8.77 1.20 20.47
CA THR A 98 -9.75 1.98 19.70
C THR A 98 -9.50 1.83 18.20
N CYS A 99 -10.56 2.02 17.42
CA CYS A 99 -10.47 2.11 15.95
C CYS A 99 -9.92 3.50 15.57
N PRO A 100 -8.85 3.58 14.76
CA PRO A 100 -8.25 4.84 14.39
C PRO A 100 -9.01 5.54 13.26
N LEU A 101 -10.16 6.14 13.54
CA LEU A 101 -11.06 6.78 12.57
C LEU A 101 -10.50 8.04 11.89
N THR A 102 -9.28 8.42 12.16
CA THR A 102 -8.62 9.58 11.54
C THR A 102 -7.35 9.16 10.80
N GLN A 103 -7.27 7.88 10.42
CA GLN A 103 -6.07 7.36 9.82
C GLN A 103 -5.96 7.69 8.34
N TRP A 104 -5.10 8.58 8.09
CA TRP A 104 -4.48 8.86 6.83
C TRP A 104 -3.85 7.57 6.24
N GLY A 105 -4.15 7.29 4.99
CA GLY A 105 -3.52 6.20 4.26
C GLY A 105 -3.99 4.78 4.61
N VAL A 106 -4.98 4.60 5.49
CA VAL A 106 -5.58 3.29 5.79
C VAL A 106 -6.99 3.23 5.20
N PRO A 107 -7.16 2.74 3.95
CA PRO A 107 -8.46 2.77 3.27
C PRO A 107 -9.53 1.94 3.98
N GLN A 108 -9.15 0.89 4.69
CA GLN A 108 -10.08 -0.02 5.35
C GLN A 108 -10.99 0.69 6.38
N VAL A 109 -10.53 1.80 6.98
CA VAL A 109 -11.36 2.54 7.97
C VAL A 109 -12.54 3.28 7.34
N PHE A 110 -12.60 3.36 6.02
CA PHE A 110 -13.70 3.99 5.30
C PHE A 110 -14.84 3.03 4.93
N PHE A 111 -14.77 1.75 5.34
CA PHE A 111 -15.82 0.78 5.07
C PHE A 111 -16.63 0.49 6.34
N LYS A 112 -17.97 0.46 6.16
CA LYS A 112 -18.92 0.34 7.27
C LYS A 112 -18.79 -0.98 8.03
N ASP A 113 -18.58 -2.07 7.34
CA ASP A 113 -18.40 -3.40 7.92
C ASP A 113 -17.11 -3.53 8.74
N VAL A 114 -16.05 -2.78 8.36
CA VAL A 114 -14.81 -2.70 9.13
C VAL A 114 -14.98 -1.83 10.38
N THR A 115 -15.65 -0.68 10.26
CA THR A 115 -15.67 0.35 11.32
C THR A 115 -16.96 0.40 12.11
N ASP A 116 -17.95 -0.44 11.81
CA ASP A 116 -19.28 -0.38 12.41
C ASP A 116 -19.86 1.05 12.35
N ASP A 117 -19.93 1.57 11.10
CA ASP A 117 -20.40 2.93 10.81
C ASP A 117 -19.57 4.04 11.51
N ALA A 118 -18.24 3.91 11.42
CA ALA A 118 -17.25 4.80 12.04
C ALA A 118 -17.32 4.82 13.59
N SER A 119 -17.50 3.66 14.19
CA SER A 119 -17.43 3.47 15.63
C SER A 119 -15.97 3.35 16.11
N PRO A 120 -15.53 4.14 17.10
CA PRO A 120 -14.19 3.99 17.68
C PRO A 120 -14.01 2.70 18.46
N THR A 121 -15.09 1.97 18.72
CA THR A 121 -15.11 0.71 19.47
C THR A 121 -15.39 -0.50 18.58
N SER A 122 -15.37 -0.35 17.25
CA SER A 122 -15.55 -1.46 16.32
C SER A 122 -14.57 -2.61 16.60
N PRO A 123 -15.04 -3.82 16.94
CA PRO A 123 -14.13 -4.94 17.20
C PRO A 123 -13.36 -5.40 15.97
N VAL A 124 -13.95 -5.26 14.77
CA VAL A 124 -13.31 -5.61 13.51
C VAL A 124 -12.15 -4.65 13.27
N CYS A 125 -12.41 -3.34 13.30
CA CYS A 125 -11.36 -2.33 13.11
C CYS A 125 -10.22 -2.48 14.12
N ILE A 126 -10.53 -2.65 15.41
CA ILE A 126 -9.52 -2.78 16.48
C ILE A 126 -8.63 -4.02 16.26
N ARG A 127 -9.19 -5.11 15.71
CA ARG A 127 -8.45 -6.33 15.42
C ARG A 127 -7.53 -6.19 14.22
N HIS A 128 -8.00 -5.52 13.18
CA HIS A 128 -7.34 -5.51 11.86
C HIS A 128 -6.48 -4.28 11.61
N VAL A 129 -6.82 -3.11 12.15
CA VAL A 129 -6.02 -1.89 11.99
C VAL A 129 -5.10 -1.73 13.20
N ARG A 130 -3.80 -1.91 12.97
CA ARG A 130 -2.81 -2.06 14.05
C ARG A 130 -1.68 -1.04 13.97
N PRO A 131 -1.06 -0.71 15.11
CA PRO A 131 0.18 0.07 15.11
C PRO A 131 1.28 -0.64 14.33
N LEU A 132 2.01 0.11 13.50
CA LEU A 132 3.11 -0.42 12.70
C LEU A 132 4.20 -1.09 13.57
N SER A 133 4.34 -0.67 14.81
CA SER A 133 5.29 -1.28 15.76
C SER A 133 5.04 -2.76 16.07
N GLU A 134 3.84 -3.28 15.77
CA GLU A 134 3.52 -4.71 15.97
C GLU A 134 4.07 -5.59 14.85
N LEU A 135 4.21 -5.06 13.62
CA LEU A 135 4.57 -5.81 12.42
C LEU A 135 5.87 -6.60 12.58
N ALA A 136 6.95 -5.97 13.05
CA ALA A 136 8.24 -6.62 13.19
C ALA A 136 8.19 -7.84 14.13
N GLY A 137 7.42 -7.73 15.22
CA GLY A 137 7.22 -8.83 16.16
C GLY A 137 6.40 -9.99 15.58
N GLU A 138 5.41 -9.68 14.74
CA GLU A 138 4.57 -10.70 14.08
C GLU A 138 5.34 -11.40 12.96
N LEU A 139 6.11 -10.66 12.16
CA LEU A 139 7.02 -11.23 11.14
C LEU A 139 8.04 -12.19 11.77
N ALA A 140 8.68 -11.78 12.87
CA ALA A 140 9.67 -12.59 13.57
C ALA A 140 9.11 -13.91 14.14
N LYS A 141 7.81 -13.90 14.52
CA LYS A 141 7.09 -15.07 15.04
C LYS A 141 6.44 -15.93 13.95
N GLY A 142 6.43 -15.47 12.69
CA GLY A 142 5.68 -16.11 11.61
C GLY A 142 4.16 -16.02 11.78
N THR A 143 3.66 -15.00 12.48
CA THR A 143 2.22 -14.78 12.77
C THR A 143 1.63 -13.58 12.03
N ALA A 144 2.42 -12.94 11.17
CA ALA A 144 1.90 -11.89 10.29
C ALA A 144 0.80 -12.47 9.37
N PRO A 145 -0.27 -11.71 9.08
CA PRO A 145 -1.37 -12.19 8.23
C PRO A 145 -0.94 -12.49 6.80
N ASP A 146 -1.85 -13.12 6.03
CA ASP A 146 -1.65 -13.40 4.61
C ASP A 146 -1.50 -12.10 3.79
N TYR A 147 -2.32 -11.09 4.09
CA TYR A 147 -2.26 -9.76 3.46
C TYR A 147 -1.93 -8.68 4.50
N ASN A 148 -0.94 -7.86 4.18
CA ASN A 148 -0.46 -6.78 5.05
C ASN A 148 -0.42 -5.46 4.28
N PHE A 149 -1.28 -4.50 4.63
CA PHE A 149 -1.25 -3.14 4.12
C PHE A 149 -0.42 -2.27 5.07
N ILE A 150 0.70 -1.73 4.62
CA ILE A 150 1.68 -1.07 5.50
C ILE A 150 1.81 0.39 5.11
N VAL A 151 1.51 1.29 6.05
CA VAL A 151 1.64 2.75 5.86
C VAL A 151 2.60 3.31 6.90
N PRO A 152 3.77 3.81 6.51
CA PRO A 152 4.69 4.51 7.40
C PRO A 152 4.08 5.77 8.02
N SER A 153 4.79 6.42 8.94
CA SER A 153 4.38 7.73 9.42
C SER A 153 4.58 8.81 8.36
N LEU A 154 3.90 9.96 8.49
CA LEU A 154 4.08 11.10 7.59
C LEU A 154 5.52 11.64 7.50
N CYS A 155 6.38 11.25 8.43
CA CYS A 155 7.80 11.58 8.41
C CYS A 155 8.63 10.54 7.65
N ASP A 156 8.09 9.34 7.47
CA ASP A 156 8.81 8.17 6.95
C ASP A 156 8.29 7.75 5.56
N ASP A 157 7.17 8.33 5.10
CA ASP A 157 6.49 8.01 3.83
C ASP A 157 6.88 8.93 2.66
N MET A 158 7.88 9.79 2.85
CA MET A 158 8.35 10.81 1.90
C MET A 158 7.40 12.00 1.70
N HIS A 159 6.31 12.08 2.45
CA HIS A 159 5.34 13.19 2.34
C HIS A 159 5.86 14.47 3.01
N LYS A 160 6.39 14.37 4.22
CA LYS A 160 6.71 15.52 5.06
C LYS A 160 8.11 15.45 5.65
N ALA A 161 8.90 16.53 5.48
CA ALA A 161 10.13 16.72 6.22
C ALA A 161 9.85 16.86 7.73
N CYS A 162 10.49 16.04 8.56
CA CYS A 162 10.42 16.14 10.01
C CYS A 162 11.78 16.50 10.58
N GLY A 163 11.78 17.46 11.53
CA GLY A 163 13.05 17.87 12.18
C GLY A 163 14.06 18.57 11.26
N GLY A 164 13.63 19.13 10.11
CA GLY A 164 14.50 19.83 9.16
C GLY A 164 15.27 18.92 8.21
N THR A 165 14.90 17.62 8.13
CA THR A 165 15.47 16.64 7.21
C THR A 165 14.83 16.70 5.82
N ASN A 166 15.35 15.92 4.88
CA ASN A 166 14.76 15.72 3.56
C ASN A 166 13.80 14.52 3.63
N PRO A 167 12.49 14.66 3.26
CA PRO A 167 11.52 13.58 3.37
C PRO A 167 11.90 12.34 2.56
N ILE A 168 12.57 12.50 1.41
CA ILE A 168 13.04 11.37 0.59
C ILE A 168 14.13 10.59 1.34
N VAL A 169 15.03 11.29 2.05
CA VAL A 169 16.07 10.64 2.89
C VAL A 169 15.43 9.89 4.04
N ASP A 170 14.43 10.47 4.69
CA ASP A 170 13.75 9.85 5.82
C ASP A 170 13.03 8.56 5.38
N GLY A 171 12.28 8.59 4.28
CA GLY A 171 11.62 7.42 3.74
C GLY A 171 12.58 6.34 3.23
N ASP A 172 13.69 6.73 2.57
CA ASP A 172 14.73 5.77 2.15
C ASP A 172 15.40 5.07 3.34
N ASN A 173 15.67 5.82 4.42
CA ASN A 173 16.18 5.27 5.66
C ASN A 173 15.17 4.34 6.34
N TRP A 174 13.87 4.71 6.31
CA TRP A 174 12.81 3.86 6.84
C TRP A 174 12.73 2.52 6.09
N LEU A 175 12.73 2.56 4.76
CA LEU A 175 12.77 1.35 3.92
C LEU A 175 14.00 0.50 4.23
N LYS A 176 15.19 1.13 4.33
CA LYS A 176 16.43 0.44 4.69
C LYS A 176 16.35 -0.28 6.03
N ALA A 177 15.66 0.30 7.01
CA ALA A 177 15.53 -0.26 8.34
C ALA A 177 14.48 -1.37 8.43
N ASN A 178 13.36 -1.28 7.67
CA ASN A 178 12.19 -2.13 7.87
C ASN A 178 12.04 -3.24 6.81
N VAL A 179 12.41 -3.01 5.55
CA VAL A 179 12.28 -4.01 4.48
C VAL A 179 13.03 -5.31 4.79
N PRO A 180 14.25 -5.31 5.37
CA PRO A 180 14.94 -6.56 5.69
C PRO A 180 14.16 -7.50 6.62
N ALA A 181 13.36 -6.99 7.55
CA ALA A 181 12.53 -7.82 8.41
C ALA A 181 11.43 -8.55 7.62
N ILE A 182 10.84 -7.88 6.60
CA ILE A 182 9.85 -8.48 5.71
C ILE A 182 10.50 -9.57 4.85
N LEU A 183 11.61 -9.26 4.19
CA LEU A 183 12.32 -10.20 3.31
C LEU A 183 12.88 -11.42 4.05
N ASN A 184 13.14 -11.28 5.34
CA ASN A 184 13.61 -12.37 6.19
C ASN A 184 12.49 -13.18 6.85
N SER A 185 11.22 -12.78 6.69
CA SER A 185 10.07 -13.49 7.26
C SER A 185 9.85 -14.86 6.61
N THR A 186 9.20 -15.75 7.35
CA THR A 186 8.81 -17.07 6.82
C THR A 186 7.81 -16.94 5.69
N GLN A 187 6.89 -15.97 5.76
CA GLN A 187 5.88 -15.70 4.75
C GLN A 187 6.51 -15.28 3.43
N TYR A 188 7.44 -14.34 3.45
CA TYR A 188 8.15 -13.92 2.24
C TYR A 188 8.94 -15.07 1.62
N ARG A 189 9.69 -15.82 2.43
CA ARG A 189 10.50 -16.96 1.95
C ARG A 189 9.66 -18.11 1.41
N ALA A 190 8.41 -18.22 1.84
CA ALA A 190 7.45 -19.19 1.33
C ALA A 190 6.79 -18.76 0.00
N GLY A 191 7.24 -17.67 -0.60
CA GLY A 191 6.74 -17.17 -1.89
C GLY A 191 5.96 -15.88 -1.79
N GLY A 192 5.98 -15.19 -0.66
CA GLY A 192 5.30 -13.91 -0.50
C GLY A 192 5.87 -12.82 -1.42
N ALA A 193 5.04 -11.81 -1.71
CA ALA A 193 5.43 -10.64 -2.49
C ALA A 193 5.33 -9.37 -1.64
N LEU A 194 6.33 -8.49 -1.77
CA LEU A 194 6.35 -7.14 -1.23
C LEU A 194 6.22 -6.16 -2.40
N PHE A 195 5.16 -5.36 -2.40
CA PHE A 195 4.97 -4.23 -3.30
C PHE A 195 5.32 -2.95 -2.55
N ILE A 196 6.25 -2.17 -3.07
CA ILE A 196 6.59 -0.83 -2.57
C ILE A 196 6.06 0.16 -3.59
N VAL A 197 5.06 0.96 -3.20
CA VAL A 197 4.33 1.84 -4.10
C VAL A 197 4.12 3.21 -3.45
N TRP A 198 4.19 4.27 -4.25
CA TRP A 198 3.75 5.61 -3.86
C TRP A 198 2.29 5.81 -4.29
N ASP A 199 1.53 6.55 -3.49
CA ASP A 199 0.10 6.78 -3.72
C ASP A 199 -0.15 7.72 -4.90
N GLU A 200 0.59 8.84 -4.98
CA GLU A 200 0.42 9.84 -6.03
C GLU A 200 1.73 10.56 -6.37
N ALA A 201 1.74 11.25 -7.49
CA ALA A 201 2.82 12.15 -7.86
C ALA A 201 2.72 13.47 -7.07
N ALA A 202 3.86 14.11 -6.82
CA ALA A 202 3.89 15.39 -6.11
C ALA A 202 3.12 16.52 -6.84
N LYS A 203 2.91 16.39 -8.14
CA LYS A 203 2.11 17.32 -8.97
C LYS A 203 1.58 16.59 -10.20
N GLY A 204 0.27 16.67 -10.41
CA GLY A 204 -0.39 16.01 -11.53
C GLY A 204 -0.27 14.48 -11.43
N ASP A 205 -0.64 13.78 -12.49
CA ASP A 205 -0.52 12.34 -12.57
C ASP A 205 0.93 11.91 -12.82
N GLY A 206 1.29 10.69 -12.38
CA GLY A 206 2.62 10.11 -12.38
C GLY A 206 3.42 10.18 -13.69
N PRO A 207 4.47 9.38 -13.89
CA PRO A 207 4.72 8.10 -13.24
C PRO A 207 5.20 8.24 -11.79
N ILE A 208 4.76 7.29 -10.97
CA ILE A 208 5.12 7.11 -9.57
C ILE A 208 5.88 5.80 -9.34
N GLY A 209 6.45 5.62 -8.15
CA GLY A 209 7.27 4.44 -7.87
C GLY A 209 6.43 3.17 -7.68
N MET A 210 6.92 2.06 -8.28
CA MET A 210 6.44 0.71 -8.04
C MET A 210 7.61 -0.26 -8.12
N ILE A 211 7.90 -0.93 -7.01
CA ILE A 211 8.92 -1.97 -6.91
C ILE A 211 8.26 -3.24 -6.39
N VAL A 212 8.56 -4.37 -7.01
CA VAL A 212 8.11 -5.69 -6.60
C VAL A 212 9.32 -6.51 -6.15
N MET A 213 9.25 -7.03 -4.93
CA MET A 213 10.23 -7.98 -4.39
C MET A 213 9.51 -9.27 -4.02
N SER A 214 10.01 -10.39 -4.52
CA SER A 214 9.49 -11.73 -4.23
C SER A 214 10.56 -12.76 -4.62
N PRO A 215 10.58 -13.96 -4.03
CA PRO A 215 11.35 -15.07 -4.59
C PRO A 215 10.97 -15.41 -6.03
N PHE A 216 9.79 -15.00 -6.47
CA PHE A 216 9.28 -15.18 -7.83
C PHE A 216 9.33 -13.93 -8.70
N ALA A 217 9.75 -12.79 -8.19
CA ALA A 217 9.93 -11.60 -9.01
C ALA A 217 11.16 -11.73 -9.92
N LYS A 218 11.08 -11.14 -11.10
CA LYS A 218 12.26 -10.95 -11.96
C LYS A 218 13.25 -10.03 -11.22
N GLN A 219 14.53 -10.34 -11.27
CA GLN A 219 15.58 -9.50 -10.68
C GLN A 219 16.20 -8.60 -11.75
N GLU A 220 16.62 -7.41 -11.35
CA GLU A 220 17.21 -6.42 -12.26
C GLU A 220 16.33 -6.18 -13.51
N TYR A 221 14.99 -6.23 -13.32
CA TYR A 221 14.02 -6.16 -14.40
C TYR A 221 13.19 -4.89 -14.33
N GLU A 222 12.99 -4.28 -15.49
CA GLU A 222 12.12 -3.12 -15.67
C GLU A 222 11.23 -3.30 -16.90
N ASN A 223 10.02 -2.73 -16.85
CA ASN A 223 9.17 -2.63 -18.03
C ASN A 223 8.49 -1.25 -18.12
N LYS A 224 7.87 -1.00 -19.29
CA LYS A 224 7.14 0.24 -19.60
C LYS A 224 5.65 0.00 -19.87
N ILE A 225 5.14 -1.14 -19.41
CA ILE A 225 3.72 -1.42 -19.46
C ILE A 225 3.02 -0.40 -18.57
N HIS A 226 1.90 0.14 -19.03
CA HIS A 226 1.11 1.07 -18.26
C HIS A 226 0.36 0.33 -17.16
N TYR A 227 0.58 0.75 -15.92
CA TYR A 227 -0.06 0.22 -14.73
C TYR A 227 -0.61 1.34 -13.86
N THR A 228 -1.60 1.00 -13.03
CA THR A 228 -2.20 1.90 -12.04
C THR A 228 -2.40 1.20 -10.69
N HIS A 229 -2.97 1.90 -9.71
CA HIS A 229 -3.40 1.26 -8.45
C HIS A 229 -4.43 0.15 -8.68
N GLY A 230 -5.25 0.26 -9.72
CA GLY A 230 -6.14 -0.82 -10.14
C GLY A 230 -5.38 -2.05 -10.60
N SER A 231 -4.20 -1.88 -11.25
CA SER A 231 -3.31 -2.98 -11.62
C SER A 231 -2.76 -3.71 -10.40
N LEU A 232 -2.36 -2.96 -9.36
CA LEU A 232 -1.91 -3.54 -8.09
C LEU A 232 -3.03 -4.31 -7.41
N LEU A 233 -4.23 -3.71 -7.28
CA LEU A 233 -5.38 -4.36 -6.67
C LEU A 233 -5.72 -5.65 -7.41
N ARG A 234 -5.86 -5.61 -8.74
CA ARG A 234 -6.09 -6.79 -9.58
C ARG A 234 -5.07 -7.90 -9.32
N THR A 235 -3.79 -7.54 -9.26
CA THR A 235 -2.70 -8.49 -8.98
C THR A 235 -2.89 -9.18 -7.64
N VAL A 236 -3.23 -8.42 -6.60
CA VAL A 236 -3.48 -8.97 -5.26
C VAL A 236 -4.73 -9.86 -5.25
N GLU A 237 -5.80 -9.46 -5.93
CA GLU A 237 -7.02 -10.26 -6.07
C GLU A 237 -6.74 -11.59 -6.77
N GLU A 238 -5.94 -11.59 -7.82
CA GLU A 238 -5.54 -12.80 -8.56
C GLU A 238 -4.65 -13.71 -7.70
N ILE A 239 -3.67 -13.17 -6.95
CA ILE A 239 -2.83 -13.91 -6.01
C ILE A 239 -3.68 -14.65 -4.96
N PHE A 240 -4.71 -14.01 -4.42
CA PHE A 240 -5.59 -14.62 -3.42
C PHE A 240 -6.77 -15.38 -4.01
N ASN A 241 -6.92 -15.38 -5.33
CA ASN A 241 -8.03 -15.99 -6.06
C ASN A 241 -9.40 -15.50 -5.53
N VAL A 242 -9.52 -14.19 -5.37
CA VAL A 242 -10.78 -13.51 -4.99
C VAL A 242 -11.37 -12.75 -6.19
N PRO A 243 -12.67 -12.42 -6.17
CA PRO A 243 -13.29 -11.69 -7.27
C PRO A 243 -12.64 -10.34 -7.55
N LEU A 244 -12.49 -9.98 -8.82
CA LEU A 244 -12.01 -8.68 -9.24
C LEU A 244 -13.04 -7.59 -8.92
N LEU A 245 -12.57 -6.48 -8.35
CA LEU A 245 -13.41 -5.39 -7.86
C LEU A 245 -13.44 -4.21 -8.83
N ASN A 246 -14.63 -3.71 -9.09
CA ASN A 246 -14.88 -2.47 -9.83
C ASN A 246 -13.99 -2.30 -11.08
N ASP A 247 -13.29 -1.18 -11.19
CA ASP A 247 -12.47 -0.87 -12.35
C ASP A 247 -11.10 -1.58 -12.36
N ALA A 248 -10.68 -2.21 -11.26
CA ALA A 248 -9.51 -3.08 -11.24
C ALA A 248 -9.63 -4.23 -12.26
N ALA A 249 -10.86 -4.72 -12.50
CA ALA A 249 -11.14 -5.75 -13.50
C ALA A 249 -10.76 -5.34 -14.94
N LYS A 250 -10.58 -4.06 -15.22
CA LYS A 250 -10.23 -3.52 -16.55
C LYS A 250 -8.73 -3.26 -16.71
N GLU A 251 -7.98 -3.29 -15.61
CA GLU A 251 -6.57 -2.96 -15.59
C GLU A 251 -5.70 -4.15 -16.03
N THR A 252 -4.48 -3.87 -16.43
CA THR A 252 -3.46 -4.91 -16.67
C THR A 252 -2.83 -5.28 -15.33
N ASP A 253 -2.75 -6.57 -15.00
CA ASP A 253 -2.06 -7.06 -13.81
C ASP A 253 -0.53 -6.87 -13.88
N LEU A 254 0.15 -7.04 -12.75
CA LEU A 254 1.61 -6.91 -12.65
C LEU A 254 2.36 -8.23 -12.94
N SER A 255 1.71 -9.24 -13.54
CA SER A 255 2.30 -10.57 -13.77
C SER A 255 3.60 -10.54 -14.55
N ASP A 256 3.77 -9.57 -15.46
CA ASP A 256 5.03 -9.41 -16.21
C ASP A 256 6.25 -9.08 -15.32
N LEU A 257 6.05 -8.60 -14.10
CA LEU A 257 7.14 -8.36 -13.15
C LEU A 257 7.62 -9.64 -12.43
N PHE A 258 6.96 -10.78 -12.67
CA PHE A 258 7.27 -12.07 -12.06
C PHE A 258 7.84 -13.08 -13.06
N THR A 259 8.66 -14.00 -12.58
CA THR A 259 9.10 -15.18 -13.33
C THR A 259 8.05 -16.29 -13.28
N VAL A 260 7.38 -16.41 -12.14
CA VAL A 260 6.23 -17.26 -11.91
C VAL A 260 5.23 -16.39 -11.16
N PHE A 261 4.04 -16.23 -11.72
CA PHE A 261 3.00 -15.47 -11.05
C PHE A 261 2.44 -16.29 -9.89
N PRO A 262 2.40 -15.73 -8.67
CA PRO A 262 2.02 -16.45 -7.45
C PRO A 262 0.58 -16.94 -7.46
#